data_75fa675320b8ff0c8d817a64aa3845ae
#
_entry.id   75fa675320b8ff0c8d817a64aa3845ae
#
_cell.length_a   1.000
_cell.length_b   1.000
_cell.length_c   1.000
_cell.angle_alpha   90.00
_cell.angle_beta   90.00
_cell.angle_gamma   90.00
#
_symmetry.space_group_name_H-M   'P 1'
#
loop_
_entity.id
_entity.type
_entity.pdbx_description
1 polymer ?
#
loop_
_entity_poly.entity_id
_entity_poly.type
_entity_poly.pdbx_seq_one_letter_code
_entity_poly.pdbx_strand_id
1 'polypeptide(L)'
;MSAEITAPIMGINRHRLTTDGDGVTSLVAFHGCPLRCKYCFNNQCHDPNFKTKFFTPKQLVEQLAIDNLYFLATGGGVCFGGGEPLLYAEFIDEFCRIKVAEWKVTIETSLAVPRANLERIVPHIDQYLIDVKDCNPDIYQRYTGHDNVQTLDNLRWLLGIEGMAKKIIVRLPLIPDFNTNADRQRSRALLTEMGAIHFDEFNYKKNL
;
A
#
# COMPACT_ATOMS: atom_id res chain seq x y z
N MET A 1 -22.16 23.40 1.68
CA MET A 1 -22.16 21.97 2.02
C MET A 1 -20.85 21.41 1.48
N SER A 2 -19.96 20.91 2.33
CA SER A 2 -18.76 20.19 1.86
C SER A 2 -19.22 18.96 1.06
N ALA A 3 -18.59 18.70 -0.08
CA ALA A 3 -18.86 17.48 -0.83
C ALA A 3 -18.58 16.26 0.06
N GLU A 4 -19.43 15.24 -0.03
CA GLU A 4 -19.25 14.01 0.74
C GLU A 4 -17.98 13.29 0.27
N ILE A 5 -17.09 12.94 1.20
CA ILE A 5 -15.85 12.21 0.88
C ILE A 5 -16.22 10.80 0.44
N THR A 6 -15.83 10.42 -0.76
CA THR A 6 -16.02 9.06 -1.30
C THR A 6 -14.78 8.56 -2.00
N ALA A 7 -14.63 7.22 -2.09
CA ALA A 7 -13.55 6.59 -2.85
C ALA A 7 -14.06 5.40 -3.67
N PRO A 8 -13.53 5.20 -4.89
CA PRO A 8 -13.86 4.08 -5.76
C PRO A 8 -13.16 2.81 -5.30
N ILE A 9 -13.90 1.82 -4.87
CA ILE A 9 -13.41 0.52 -4.43
C ILE A 9 -13.67 -0.52 -5.53
N MET A 10 -12.62 -1.23 -5.96
CA MET A 10 -12.70 -2.31 -6.94
C MET A 10 -13.24 -3.60 -6.30
N GLY A 11 -12.93 -3.81 -5.03
CA GLY A 11 -13.37 -5.00 -4.30
C GLY A 11 -12.84 -5.03 -2.86
N ILE A 12 -13.44 -5.90 -2.06
CA ILE A 12 -13.00 -6.23 -0.70
C ILE A 12 -12.70 -7.72 -0.67
N ASN A 13 -11.45 -8.08 -0.42
CA ASN A 13 -11.00 -9.47 -0.28
C ASN A 13 -10.82 -9.77 1.20
N ARG A 14 -11.73 -10.58 1.74
CA ARG A 14 -11.85 -10.83 3.17
C ARG A 14 -10.99 -12.00 3.64
N HIS A 15 -10.74 -12.04 4.94
CA HIS A 15 -10.10 -13.15 5.65
C HIS A 15 -8.73 -13.54 5.06
N ARG A 16 -7.94 -12.53 4.75
CA ARG A 16 -6.56 -12.74 4.32
C ARG A 16 -5.69 -13.05 5.53
N LEU A 17 -4.78 -14.00 5.35
CA LEU A 17 -3.90 -14.49 6.41
C LEU A 17 -2.45 -14.16 6.05
N THR A 18 -1.73 -13.48 6.93
CA THR A 18 -0.27 -13.28 6.91
C THR A 18 0.31 -12.50 5.72
N THR A 19 -0.48 -12.06 4.74
CA THR A 19 0.01 -11.37 3.54
C THR A 19 -0.12 -9.84 3.60
N ASP A 20 -1.10 -9.35 4.36
CA ASP A 20 -1.54 -7.95 4.29
C ASP A 20 -1.55 -7.30 5.69
N GLY A 21 -0.68 -7.72 6.57
CA GLY A 21 -0.59 -7.29 7.96
C GLY A 21 -0.71 -8.45 8.96
N ASP A 22 -0.72 -8.11 10.24
CA ASP A 22 -0.85 -9.08 11.32
C ASP A 22 -2.29 -9.56 11.46
N GLY A 23 -2.47 -10.80 11.88
CA GLY A 23 -3.78 -11.41 12.12
C GLY A 23 -4.59 -11.65 10.85
N VAL A 24 -5.91 -11.70 11.00
CA VAL A 24 -6.85 -11.78 9.87
C VAL A 24 -7.14 -10.37 9.37
N THR A 25 -6.94 -10.13 8.07
CA THR A 25 -7.19 -8.82 7.46
C THR A 25 -8.23 -8.90 6.36
N SER A 26 -8.86 -7.76 6.07
CA SER A 26 -9.66 -7.55 4.86
C SER A 26 -8.98 -6.52 3.97
N LEU A 27 -8.56 -6.93 2.77
CA LEU A 27 -7.97 -6.03 1.78
C LEU A 27 -9.07 -5.24 1.07
N VAL A 28 -9.00 -3.92 1.17
CA VAL A 28 -9.82 -2.97 0.43
C VAL A 28 -9.03 -2.46 -0.76
N ALA A 29 -9.41 -2.86 -1.96
CA ALA A 29 -8.69 -2.54 -3.19
C ALA A 29 -9.26 -1.27 -3.84
N PHE A 30 -8.47 -0.19 -3.83
CA PHE A 30 -8.81 1.08 -4.48
C PHE A 30 -8.57 1.03 -5.99
N HIS A 31 -9.38 1.79 -6.73
CA HIS A 31 -9.16 2.05 -8.16
C HIS A 31 -8.26 3.27 -8.34
N GLY A 32 -7.43 3.26 -9.39
CA GLY A 32 -6.46 4.31 -9.69
C GLY A 32 -5.06 4.02 -9.13
N CYS A 33 -4.05 4.26 -9.95
CA CYS A 33 -2.65 4.16 -9.57
C CYS A 33 -1.82 5.08 -10.47
N PRO A 34 -0.85 5.83 -9.97
CA PRO A 34 0.03 6.66 -10.81
C PRO A 34 1.00 5.82 -11.63
N LEU A 35 1.42 4.65 -11.11
CA LEU A 35 2.35 3.76 -11.80
C LEU A 35 1.67 2.91 -12.86
N ARG A 36 2.46 2.42 -13.84
CA ARG A 36 2.02 1.54 -14.94
C ARG A 36 2.89 0.27 -14.99
N CYS A 37 2.98 -0.42 -13.83
CA CYS A 37 3.82 -1.61 -13.68
C CYS A 37 3.47 -2.69 -14.72
N LYS A 38 4.50 -3.23 -15.41
CA LYS A 38 4.32 -4.18 -16.52
C LYS A 38 3.64 -5.49 -16.12
N TYR A 39 3.85 -5.94 -14.89
CA TYR A 39 3.24 -7.17 -14.34
C TYR A 39 2.29 -6.85 -13.19
N CYS A 40 1.48 -5.79 -13.32
CA CYS A 40 0.53 -5.38 -12.30
C CYS A 40 -0.55 -6.44 -12.09
N PHE A 41 -0.72 -6.96 -10.86
CA PHE A 41 -1.81 -7.89 -10.52
C PHE A 41 -3.19 -7.22 -10.52
N ASN A 42 -3.24 -5.90 -10.34
CA ASN A 42 -4.45 -5.10 -10.28
C ASN A 42 -4.57 -4.18 -11.51
N ASN A 43 -4.21 -4.69 -12.70
CA ASN A 43 -4.17 -3.88 -13.93
C ASN A 43 -5.52 -3.19 -14.24
N GLN A 44 -6.63 -3.76 -13.78
CA GLN A 44 -7.97 -3.17 -13.86
C GLN A 44 -8.09 -1.82 -13.13
N CYS A 45 -7.17 -1.48 -12.21
CA CYS A 45 -7.16 -0.16 -11.56
C CYS A 45 -6.90 0.99 -12.53
N HIS A 46 -6.50 0.70 -13.77
CA HIS A 46 -6.24 1.67 -14.82
C HIS A 46 -7.35 1.77 -15.86
N ASP A 47 -8.30 0.83 -15.84
CA ASP A 47 -9.41 0.83 -16.78
C ASP A 47 -10.52 1.80 -16.32
N PRO A 48 -10.77 2.91 -17.05
CA PRO A 48 -11.80 3.86 -16.68
C PRO A 48 -13.22 3.27 -16.76
N ASN A 49 -13.39 2.13 -17.46
CA ASN A 49 -14.68 1.44 -17.58
C ASN A 49 -14.85 0.33 -16.54
N PHE A 50 -13.85 0.08 -15.71
CA PHE A 50 -13.95 -0.93 -14.65
C PHE A 50 -15.02 -0.52 -13.64
N LYS A 51 -15.95 -1.42 -13.35
CA LYS A 51 -17.06 -1.15 -12.42
C LYS A 51 -16.55 -1.12 -10.99
N THR A 52 -16.46 0.08 -10.45
CA THR A 52 -16.16 0.32 -9.03
C THR A 52 -17.44 0.63 -8.25
N LYS A 53 -17.41 0.36 -6.96
CA LYS A 53 -18.42 0.84 -6.04
C LYS A 53 -17.84 2.00 -5.23
N PHE A 54 -18.55 3.13 -5.22
CA PHE A 54 -18.17 4.26 -4.38
C PHE A 54 -18.68 4.04 -2.95
N PHE A 55 -17.79 4.21 -1.98
CA PHE A 55 -18.12 4.16 -0.57
C PHE A 55 -17.79 5.50 0.08
N THR A 56 -18.61 5.90 1.06
CA THR A 56 -18.15 6.83 2.10
C THR A 56 -17.33 6.08 3.15
N PRO A 57 -16.50 6.76 3.97
CA PRO A 57 -15.80 6.10 5.08
C PRO A 57 -16.76 5.35 6.01
N LYS A 58 -17.89 5.93 6.35
CA LYS A 58 -18.92 5.30 7.20
C LYS A 58 -19.47 4.02 6.58
N GLN A 59 -19.86 4.06 5.31
CA GLN A 59 -20.36 2.88 4.60
C GLN A 59 -19.29 1.76 4.55
N LEU A 60 -18.01 2.12 4.42
CA LEU A 60 -16.94 1.13 4.43
C LEU A 60 -16.77 0.50 5.83
N VAL A 61 -16.84 1.28 6.90
CA VAL A 61 -16.82 0.73 8.28
C VAL A 61 -18.00 -0.23 8.49
N GLU A 62 -19.21 0.16 8.11
CA GLU A 62 -20.40 -0.71 8.19
C GLU A 62 -20.23 -2.00 7.38
N GLN A 63 -19.64 -1.89 6.17
CA GLN A 63 -19.37 -3.03 5.30
C GLN A 63 -18.36 -4.01 5.91
N LEU A 64 -17.34 -3.50 6.63
CA LEU A 64 -16.28 -4.30 7.26
C LEU A 64 -16.67 -4.82 8.66
N ALA A 65 -17.73 -4.30 9.26
CA ALA A 65 -18.18 -4.71 10.61
C ALA A 65 -18.53 -6.21 10.69
N ILE A 66 -18.87 -6.85 9.60
CA ILE A 66 -19.09 -8.31 9.54
C ILE A 66 -17.82 -9.12 9.88
N ASP A 67 -16.63 -8.54 9.66
CA ASP A 67 -15.34 -9.17 9.93
C ASP A 67 -14.81 -8.86 11.35
N ASN A 68 -15.54 -8.03 12.12
CA ASN A 68 -15.10 -7.52 13.43
C ASN A 68 -14.61 -8.62 14.39
N LEU A 69 -15.34 -9.73 14.47
CA LEU A 69 -14.96 -10.84 15.35
C LEU A 69 -13.57 -11.41 15.00
N TYR A 70 -13.28 -11.55 13.72
CA TYR A 70 -11.98 -12.05 13.24
C TYR A 70 -10.86 -11.05 13.54
N PHE A 71 -11.10 -9.75 13.32
CA PHE A 71 -10.14 -8.70 13.62
C PHE A 71 -9.79 -8.67 15.10
N LEU A 72 -10.80 -8.66 15.98
CA LEU A 72 -10.58 -8.63 17.43
C LEU A 72 -9.90 -9.91 17.94
N ALA A 73 -10.31 -11.08 17.45
CA ALA A 73 -9.76 -12.36 17.90
C ALA A 73 -8.29 -12.57 17.52
N THR A 74 -7.83 -11.92 16.45
CA THR A 74 -6.47 -12.15 15.89
C THR A 74 -5.55 -10.94 15.97
N GLY A 75 -6.06 -9.79 16.43
CA GLY A 75 -5.33 -8.52 16.36
C GLY A 75 -5.12 -8.00 14.94
N GLY A 76 -5.98 -8.41 14.01
CA GLY A 76 -5.97 -7.99 12.61
C GLY A 76 -6.77 -6.72 12.34
N GLY A 77 -7.19 -6.55 11.08
CA GLY A 77 -7.96 -5.36 10.68
C GLY A 77 -8.06 -5.15 9.18
N VAL A 78 -7.80 -3.94 8.73
CA VAL A 78 -8.01 -3.53 7.35
C VAL A 78 -6.68 -3.24 6.67
N CYS A 79 -6.47 -3.83 5.49
CA CYS A 79 -5.38 -3.45 4.60
C CYS A 79 -5.95 -2.62 3.44
N PHE A 80 -5.41 -1.44 3.23
CA PHE A 80 -5.70 -0.61 2.06
C PHE A 80 -4.64 -0.81 0.98
N GLY A 81 -5.07 -1.19 -0.23
CA GLY A 81 -4.18 -1.51 -1.34
C GLY A 81 -4.91 -1.50 -2.68
N GLY A 82 -4.53 -2.41 -3.59
CA GLY A 82 -5.15 -2.56 -4.92
C GLY A 82 -4.45 -1.72 -5.98
N GLY A 83 -4.94 -0.52 -6.29
CA GLY A 83 -4.21 0.52 -6.99
C GLY A 83 -3.24 1.23 -6.03
N GLU A 84 -3.28 2.57 -5.97
CA GLU A 84 -2.51 3.34 -4.98
C GLU A 84 -3.49 3.95 -3.96
N PRO A 85 -3.58 3.39 -2.74
CA PRO A 85 -4.55 3.85 -1.75
C PRO A 85 -4.30 5.29 -1.28
N LEU A 86 -3.05 5.74 -1.30
CA LEU A 86 -2.69 7.10 -0.87
C LEU A 86 -3.24 8.21 -1.77
N LEU A 87 -3.78 7.89 -2.96
CA LEU A 87 -4.57 8.84 -3.75
C LEU A 87 -5.84 9.28 -3.01
N TYR A 88 -6.29 8.48 -2.04
CA TYR A 88 -7.51 8.68 -1.25
C TYR A 88 -7.19 8.92 0.24
N ALA A 89 -6.09 9.62 0.52
CA ALA A 89 -5.60 9.84 1.89
C ALA A 89 -6.65 10.51 2.80
N GLU A 90 -7.46 11.42 2.27
CA GLU A 90 -8.54 12.07 3.04
C GLU A 90 -9.64 11.08 3.43
N PHE A 91 -10.00 10.17 2.53
CA PHE A 91 -10.95 9.08 2.82
C PHE A 91 -10.40 8.14 3.90
N ILE A 92 -9.12 7.76 3.80
CA ILE A 92 -8.46 6.87 4.77
C ILE A 92 -8.35 7.54 6.14
N ASP A 93 -8.00 8.83 6.20
CA ASP A 93 -7.96 9.61 7.43
C ASP A 93 -9.32 9.59 8.14
N GLU A 94 -10.40 9.92 7.42
CA GLU A 94 -11.75 9.90 7.99
C GLU A 94 -12.19 8.50 8.40
N PHE A 95 -11.89 7.47 7.59
CA PHE A 95 -12.14 6.08 7.97
C PHE A 95 -11.43 5.72 9.30
N CYS A 96 -10.18 6.10 9.47
CA CYS A 96 -9.41 5.81 10.66
C CYS A 96 -9.97 6.49 11.92
N ARG A 97 -10.61 7.66 11.77
CA ARG A 97 -11.25 8.38 12.88
C ARG A 97 -12.53 7.71 13.38
N ILE A 98 -13.23 7.00 12.51
CA ILE A 98 -14.57 6.45 12.81
C ILE A 98 -14.63 4.93 12.89
N LYS A 99 -13.55 4.22 12.50
CA LYS A 99 -13.46 2.75 12.60
C LYS A 99 -13.52 2.29 14.05
N VAL A 100 -13.76 1.02 14.28
CA VAL A 100 -13.57 0.37 15.60
C VAL A 100 -12.11 0.57 16.03
N ALA A 101 -11.89 1.02 17.26
CA ALA A 101 -10.58 1.46 17.73
C ALA A 101 -9.51 0.36 17.64
N GLU A 102 -9.89 -0.88 17.91
CA GLU A 102 -9.02 -2.06 17.95
C GLU A 102 -8.60 -2.57 16.57
N TRP A 103 -9.31 -2.17 15.49
CA TRP A 103 -8.92 -2.60 14.14
C TRP A 103 -7.57 -2.01 13.74
N LYS A 104 -6.64 -2.86 13.39
CA LYS A 104 -5.36 -2.42 12.81
C LYS A 104 -5.56 -1.91 11.39
N VAL A 105 -4.72 -0.97 10.99
CA VAL A 105 -4.71 -0.43 9.63
C VAL A 105 -3.34 -0.63 9.01
N THR A 106 -3.31 -1.39 7.93
CA THR A 106 -2.13 -1.61 7.08
C THR A 106 -2.30 -0.86 5.76
N ILE A 107 -1.23 -0.28 5.24
CA ILE A 107 -1.20 0.35 3.91
C ILE A 107 -0.22 -0.41 3.01
N GLU A 108 -0.70 -0.87 1.86
CA GLU A 108 0.11 -1.41 0.77
C GLU A 108 0.27 -0.35 -0.32
N THR A 109 1.47 0.23 -0.45
CA THR A 109 1.69 1.43 -1.27
C THR A 109 3.04 1.42 -1.97
N SER A 110 3.11 2.10 -3.12
CA SER A 110 4.37 2.44 -3.79
C SER A 110 4.99 3.75 -3.30
N LEU A 111 4.28 4.53 -2.48
CA LEU A 111 4.62 5.90 -2.09
C LEU A 111 4.79 6.91 -3.26
N ALA A 112 4.38 6.55 -4.47
CA ALA A 112 4.47 7.43 -5.65
C ALA A 112 3.33 8.47 -5.66
N VAL A 113 3.22 9.25 -4.59
CA VAL A 113 2.16 10.25 -4.36
C VAL A 113 2.74 11.52 -3.74
N PRO A 114 2.03 12.66 -3.80
CA PRO A 114 2.43 13.86 -3.08
C PRO A 114 2.62 13.60 -1.58
N ARG A 115 3.68 14.16 -0.99
CA ARG A 115 4.04 14.02 0.43
C ARG A 115 2.87 14.30 1.38
N ALA A 116 2.06 15.34 1.08
CA ALA A 116 0.92 15.72 1.91
C ALA A 116 -0.11 14.59 2.11
N ASN A 117 -0.25 13.68 1.12
CA ASN A 117 -1.13 12.53 1.24
C ASN A 117 -0.60 11.53 2.28
N LEU A 118 0.72 11.31 2.28
CA LEU A 118 1.38 10.44 3.26
C LEU A 118 1.34 11.04 4.66
N GLU A 119 1.68 12.33 4.80
CA GLU A 119 1.67 13.06 6.07
C GLU A 119 0.30 12.98 6.77
N ARG A 120 -0.79 13.08 6.02
CA ARG A 120 -2.16 13.03 6.53
C ARG A 120 -2.46 11.73 7.25
N ILE A 121 -1.95 10.59 6.76
CA ILE A 121 -2.33 9.27 7.29
C ILE A 121 -1.35 8.70 8.30
N VAL A 122 -0.13 9.24 8.39
CA VAL A 122 0.93 8.71 9.29
C VAL A 122 0.45 8.47 10.73
N PRO A 123 -0.37 9.35 11.37
CA PRO A 123 -0.82 9.13 12.74
C PRO A 123 -1.69 7.89 12.95
N HIS A 124 -2.28 7.36 11.88
CA HIS A 124 -3.32 6.34 11.94
C HIS A 124 -2.86 4.95 11.55
N ILE A 125 -1.68 4.82 10.93
CA ILE A 125 -1.24 3.56 10.32
C ILE A 125 -0.41 2.73 11.30
N ASP A 126 -0.80 1.47 11.45
CA ASP A 126 -0.10 0.50 12.27
C ASP A 126 1.06 -0.16 11.51
N GLN A 127 0.90 -0.41 10.21
CA GLN A 127 1.91 -1.06 9.39
C GLN A 127 1.90 -0.54 7.94
N TYR A 128 3.08 -0.45 7.35
CA TYR A 128 3.29 -0.12 5.94
C TYR A 128 3.95 -1.27 5.21
N LEU A 129 3.34 -1.73 4.11
CA LEU A 129 3.93 -2.63 3.13
C LEU A 129 4.32 -1.77 1.92
N ILE A 130 5.60 -1.44 1.81
CA ILE A 130 6.07 -0.48 0.81
C ILE A 130 6.73 -1.21 -0.34
N ASP A 131 6.11 -1.14 -1.50
CA ASP A 131 6.60 -1.74 -2.74
C ASP A 131 7.68 -0.88 -3.40
N VAL A 132 8.95 -1.16 -3.17
CA VAL A 132 10.07 -0.59 -3.91
C VAL A 132 10.44 -1.53 -5.05
N LYS A 133 10.08 -1.15 -6.28
CA LYS A 133 10.27 -2.04 -7.45
C LYS A 133 11.74 -2.20 -7.82
N ASP A 134 12.53 -1.13 -7.73
CA ASP A 134 14.00 -1.11 -7.77
C ASP A 134 14.50 0.29 -7.35
N CYS A 135 15.70 0.39 -6.77
CA CYS A 135 16.32 1.70 -6.49
C CYS A 135 17.08 2.27 -7.69
N ASN A 136 17.43 1.44 -8.68
CA ASN A 136 18.00 1.91 -9.94
C ASN A 136 16.92 2.64 -10.75
N PRO A 137 17.10 3.94 -11.10
CA PRO A 137 16.08 4.72 -11.77
C PRO A 137 15.71 4.17 -13.15
N ASP A 138 16.68 3.63 -13.91
CA ASP A 138 16.45 3.10 -15.25
C ASP A 138 15.60 1.81 -15.18
N ILE A 139 15.88 0.93 -14.22
CA ILE A 139 15.10 -0.29 -14.00
C ILE A 139 13.69 0.08 -13.56
N TYR A 140 13.57 1.00 -12.59
CA TYR A 140 12.28 1.44 -12.06
C TYR A 140 11.43 2.04 -13.17
N GLN A 141 12.00 2.97 -13.98
CA GLN A 141 11.29 3.63 -15.07
C GLN A 141 10.84 2.64 -16.15
N ARG A 142 11.71 1.71 -16.56
CA ARG A 142 11.34 0.69 -17.56
C ARG A 142 10.19 -0.20 -17.08
N TYR A 143 10.14 -0.50 -15.78
CA TYR A 143 9.12 -1.37 -15.19
C TYR A 143 7.83 -0.65 -14.88
N THR A 144 7.89 0.56 -14.30
CA THR A 144 6.72 1.29 -13.79
C THR A 144 6.19 2.37 -14.74
N GLY A 145 7.00 2.81 -15.70
CA GLY A 145 6.70 3.96 -16.56
C GLY A 145 6.97 5.32 -15.92
N HIS A 146 7.50 5.36 -14.68
CA HIS A 146 7.78 6.58 -13.91
C HIS A 146 9.18 6.52 -13.27
N ASP A 147 9.73 7.68 -12.88
CA ASP A 147 10.93 7.74 -12.05
C ASP A 147 10.63 7.29 -10.61
N ASN A 148 11.68 7.01 -9.83
CA ASN A 148 11.57 6.57 -8.45
C ASN A 148 11.83 7.68 -7.41
N VAL A 149 11.98 8.92 -7.83
CA VAL A 149 12.38 10.05 -6.96
C VAL A 149 11.35 10.23 -5.85
N GLN A 150 10.07 10.37 -6.22
CA GLN A 150 8.98 10.56 -5.25
C GLN A 150 8.86 9.40 -4.26
N THR A 151 8.98 8.15 -4.75
CA THR A 151 8.93 6.94 -3.92
C THR A 151 10.05 6.95 -2.88
N LEU A 152 11.30 7.17 -3.31
CA LEU A 152 12.47 7.12 -2.44
C LEU A 152 12.52 8.31 -1.46
N ASP A 153 12.11 9.51 -1.89
CA ASP A 153 12.05 10.68 -1.02
C ASP A 153 10.96 10.54 0.05
N ASN A 154 9.80 9.99 -0.30
CA ASN A 154 8.74 9.69 0.66
C ASN A 154 9.18 8.61 1.65
N LEU A 155 9.84 7.56 1.19
CA LEU A 155 10.36 6.51 2.06
C LEU A 155 11.44 7.04 3.01
N ARG A 156 12.39 7.84 2.51
CA ARG A 156 13.44 8.46 3.35
C ARG A 156 12.83 9.33 4.44
N TRP A 157 11.86 10.15 4.09
CA TRP A 157 11.15 10.98 5.06
C TRP A 157 10.42 10.14 6.11
N LEU A 158 9.70 9.10 5.69
CA LEU A 158 8.95 8.23 6.59
C LEU A 158 9.88 7.48 7.56
N LEU A 159 11.00 6.95 7.07
CA LEU A 159 12.03 6.30 7.89
C LEU A 159 12.71 7.26 8.87
N GLY A 160 12.74 8.56 8.58
CA GLY A 160 13.26 9.61 9.45
C GLY A 160 12.37 9.93 10.66
N ILE A 161 11.12 9.45 10.67
CA ILE A 161 10.21 9.62 11.83
C ILE A 161 10.57 8.58 12.90
N GLU A 162 10.75 9.04 14.14
CA GLU A 162 11.11 8.17 15.26
C GLU A 162 10.15 6.98 15.42
N GLY A 163 10.70 5.77 15.52
CA GLY A 163 9.94 4.53 15.69
C GLY A 163 9.28 4.00 14.41
N MET A 164 9.25 4.76 13.31
CA MET A 164 8.53 4.38 12.08
C MET A 164 9.18 3.18 11.37
N ALA A 165 10.50 3.02 11.42
CA ALA A 165 11.19 1.89 10.79
C ALA A 165 10.65 0.52 11.25
N LYS A 166 10.13 0.41 12.48
CA LYS A 166 9.52 -0.82 13.02
C LYS A 166 8.16 -1.14 12.41
N LYS A 167 7.48 -0.14 11.87
CA LYS A 167 6.16 -0.28 11.22
C LYS A 167 6.25 -0.53 9.72
N ILE A 168 7.44 -0.45 9.13
CA ILE A 168 7.66 -0.53 7.70
C ILE A 168 8.26 -1.87 7.32
N ILE A 169 7.61 -2.56 6.38
CA ILE A 169 8.17 -3.68 5.65
C ILE A 169 8.38 -3.23 4.20
N VAL A 170 9.64 -3.19 3.77
CA VAL A 170 9.99 -2.87 2.38
C VAL A 170 9.94 -4.13 1.54
N ARG A 171 9.08 -4.14 0.53
CA ARG A 171 8.91 -5.27 -0.38
C ARG A 171 9.81 -5.08 -1.61
N LEU A 172 10.75 -6.02 -1.79
CA LEU A 172 11.75 -6.02 -2.86
C LEU A 172 11.55 -7.22 -3.80
N PRO A 173 10.84 -7.04 -4.90
CA PRO A 173 10.62 -8.10 -5.86
C PRO A 173 11.85 -8.38 -6.73
N LEU A 174 12.11 -9.67 -7.03
CA LEU A 174 12.86 -10.04 -8.22
C LEU A 174 11.89 -10.09 -9.40
N ILE A 175 12.06 -9.15 -10.33
CA ILE A 175 11.12 -8.95 -11.45
C ILE A 175 11.75 -9.52 -12.72
N PRO A 176 11.22 -10.64 -13.28
CA PRO A 176 11.76 -11.22 -14.51
C PRO A 176 11.86 -10.18 -15.64
N ASP A 177 12.93 -10.24 -16.42
CA ASP A 177 13.25 -9.34 -17.55
C ASP A 177 13.59 -7.88 -17.17
N PHE A 178 13.48 -7.49 -15.90
CA PHE A 178 13.72 -6.11 -15.48
C PHE A 178 14.91 -5.97 -14.54
N ASN A 179 15.00 -6.78 -13.48
CA ASN A 179 16.11 -6.72 -12.54
C ASN A 179 16.71 -8.12 -12.27
N THR A 180 17.90 -8.11 -11.69
CA THR A 180 18.65 -9.30 -11.29
C THR A 180 18.75 -9.38 -9.76
N ASN A 181 19.24 -10.52 -9.24
CA ASN A 181 19.58 -10.64 -7.82
C ASN A 181 20.61 -9.58 -7.38
N ALA A 182 21.58 -9.23 -8.25
CA ALA A 182 22.55 -8.19 -7.94
C ALA A 182 21.91 -6.80 -7.83
N ASP A 183 20.91 -6.49 -8.67
CA ASP A 183 20.14 -5.23 -8.58
C ASP A 183 19.33 -5.17 -7.29
N ARG A 184 18.63 -6.26 -6.96
CA ARG A 184 17.88 -6.37 -5.70
C ARG A 184 18.78 -6.19 -4.48
N GLN A 185 19.97 -6.80 -4.47
CA GLN A 185 20.93 -6.64 -3.37
C GLN A 185 21.46 -5.20 -3.27
N ARG A 186 21.70 -4.50 -4.39
CA ARG A 186 22.05 -3.08 -4.38
C ARG A 186 20.92 -2.22 -3.81
N SER A 187 19.69 -2.48 -4.23
CA SER A 187 18.50 -1.81 -3.69
C SER A 187 18.35 -2.03 -2.19
N ARG A 188 18.53 -3.29 -1.72
CA ARG A 188 18.50 -3.63 -0.30
C ARG A 188 19.57 -2.87 0.49
N ALA A 189 20.82 -2.83 0.02
CA ALA A 189 21.89 -2.12 0.71
C ALA A 189 21.57 -0.63 0.87
N LEU A 190 21.14 0.04 -0.22
CA LEU A 190 20.78 1.45 -0.22
C LEU A 190 19.62 1.72 0.75
N LEU A 191 18.59 0.88 0.76
CA LEU A 191 17.44 1.05 1.65
C LEU A 191 17.79 0.77 3.12
N THR A 192 18.73 -0.13 3.39
CA THR A 192 19.28 -0.35 4.72
C THR A 192 20.05 0.88 5.21
N GLU A 193 20.87 1.52 4.36
CA GLU A 193 21.54 2.78 4.65
C GLU A 193 20.55 3.93 4.92
N MET A 194 19.36 3.89 4.29
CA MET A 194 18.27 4.83 4.56
C MET A 194 17.54 4.57 5.88
N GLY A 195 17.82 3.45 6.57
CA GLY A 195 17.22 3.10 7.86
C GLY A 195 16.13 2.02 7.80
N ALA A 196 15.89 1.39 6.67
CA ALA A 196 14.96 0.26 6.58
C ALA A 196 15.53 -0.98 7.29
N ILE A 197 14.72 -1.64 8.12
CA ILE A 197 15.14 -2.79 8.94
C ILE A 197 14.39 -4.10 8.60
N HIS A 198 13.18 -4.00 8.05
CA HIS A 198 12.40 -5.17 7.66
C HIS A 198 12.20 -5.21 6.15
N PHE A 199 12.47 -6.37 5.58
CA PHE A 199 12.36 -6.60 4.14
C PHE A 199 11.56 -7.87 3.85
N ASP A 200 10.71 -7.79 2.83
CA ASP A 200 10.05 -8.93 2.19
C ASP A 200 10.61 -9.07 0.77
N GLU A 201 11.47 -10.07 0.57
CA GLU A 201 12.09 -10.37 -0.71
C GLU A 201 11.39 -11.56 -1.36
N PHE A 202 10.81 -11.35 -2.52
CA PHE A 202 10.07 -12.38 -3.24
C PHE A 202 10.36 -12.38 -4.75
N ASN A 203 10.00 -13.47 -5.41
CA ASN A 203 10.08 -13.58 -6.85
C ASN A 203 8.74 -13.24 -7.48
N TYR A 204 8.73 -12.24 -8.34
CA TYR A 204 7.52 -11.83 -9.04
C TYR A 204 7.13 -12.92 -10.04
N LYS A 205 5.89 -13.37 -10.01
CA LYS A 205 5.37 -14.32 -10.99
C LYS A 205 4.74 -13.55 -12.14
N LYS A 206 5.11 -13.90 -13.37
CA LYS A 206 4.38 -13.41 -14.55
C LYS A 206 2.99 -14.03 -14.50
N ASN A 207 1.94 -13.22 -14.60
CA ASN A 207 0.63 -13.76 -14.95
C ASN A 207 0.74 -14.22 -16.40
N LEU A 208 0.68 -15.53 -16.61
CA LEU A 208 0.61 -16.16 -17.94
C LEU A 208 -0.77 -15.93 -18.54
#